data_479c6ccb294a82c324280cb87a27a3bc
#
_entry.id   479c6ccb294a82c324280cb87a27a3bc
#
_cell.length_a   1.000
_cell.length_b   1.000
_cell.length_c   1.000
_cell.angle_alpha   90.00
_cell.angle_beta   90.00
_cell.angle_gamma   90.00
#
_symmetry.space_group_name_H-M   'P 1'
#
loop_
_entity.id
_entity.type
_entity.pdbx_description
1 polymer ?
#
loop_
_entity_poly.entity_id
_entity_poly.type
_entity_poly.pdbx_seq_one_letter_code
_entity_poly.pdbx_strand_id
1 'polypeptide(L)'
;MPCRAAPLRWLGAPAPGGLALPAARPTATQLYAPRGVWLDDEWLVVCDSGNHRILLWRGIPDHDHAAADVVLGQKSFEDEGPAAGGRGPENGLHLPTGVVVHAGRLFVADAWHHRILVWDRVPDVSDTPPDWCLGQASLAAVERNRGRGVSADSLYWPYGLAVIAGRLHVADTGNRRVLIWNGVPDRDAPADIVLGQPDMASADENRGEIGRAHV
;
A
#
# COMPACT_ATOMS: atom_id res chain seq x y z
N MET A 1 -8.90 -22.55 30.20
CA MET A 1 -7.58 -22.72 29.54
C MET A 1 -7.49 -21.68 28.43
N PRO A 2 -6.42 -20.89 28.32
CA PRO A 2 -6.27 -19.99 27.17
C PRO A 2 -6.13 -20.85 25.91
N CYS A 3 -7.02 -20.62 24.96
CA CYS A 3 -6.95 -21.24 23.65
C CYS A 3 -5.69 -20.70 22.97
N ARG A 4 -4.61 -21.51 22.90
CA ARG A 4 -3.45 -21.18 22.08
C ARG A 4 -3.85 -21.47 20.64
N ALA A 5 -4.18 -20.41 19.89
CA ALA A 5 -4.31 -20.52 18.45
C ALA A 5 -2.94 -20.98 17.90
N ALA A 6 -2.90 -22.12 17.25
CA ALA A 6 -1.74 -22.54 16.49
C ALA A 6 -1.82 -21.88 15.10
N PRO A 7 -0.71 -21.35 14.55
CA PRO A 7 -0.72 -20.84 13.19
C PRO A 7 -1.05 -21.96 12.21
N LEU A 8 -1.85 -21.65 11.21
CA LEU A 8 -2.25 -22.60 10.18
C LEU A 8 -1.20 -22.75 9.09
N ARG A 9 -0.51 -21.65 8.77
CA ARG A 9 0.45 -21.56 7.67
C ARG A 9 1.56 -20.56 7.95
N TRP A 10 2.68 -20.75 7.29
CA TRP A 10 3.83 -19.87 7.31
C TRP A 10 4.09 -19.34 5.90
N LEU A 11 4.06 -18.04 5.72
CA LEU A 11 4.40 -17.38 4.47
C LEU A 11 5.57 -16.43 4.66
N GLY A 12 6.39 -16.27 3.64
CA GLY A 12 7.48 -15.29 3.63
C GLY A 12 8.76 -15.69 4.36
N ALA A 13 8.80 -16.88 4.99
CA ALA A 13 10.00 -17.39 5.67
C ALA A 13 10.09 -18.90 5.53
N PRO A 14 11.34 -19.49 5.51
CA PRO A 14 11.54 -20.91 5.27
C PRO A 14 11.15 -21.83 6.45
N ALA A 15 10.98 -21.29 7.65
CA ALA A 15 10.57 -22.06 8.82
C ALA A 15 9.96 -21.18 9.91
N PRO A 16 9.08 -21.75 10.76
CA PRO A 16 8.54 -21.06 11.91
C PRO A 16 9.66 -20.68 12.89
N GLY A 17 9.76 -19.42 13.25
CA GLY A 17 10.71 -18.92 14.25
C GLY A 17 12.19 -18.98 13.83
N GLY A 18 12.48 -19.28 12.58
CA GLY A 18 13.84 -19.29 12.06
C GLY A 18 14.33 -17.89 11.74
N LEU A 19 15.53 -17.53 12.22
CA LEU A 19 16.33 -16.46 11.64
C LEU A 19 16.84 -16.96 10.28
N ALA A 20 16.00 -16.90 9.25
CA ALA A 20 16.46 -17.13 7.91
C ALA A 20 17.24 -15.87 7.49
N LEU A 21 18.50 -16.05 7.10
CA LEU A 21 19.18 -15.03 6.33
C LEU A 21 18.35 -14.84 5.04
N PRO A 22 17.95 -13.60 4.69
CA PRO A 22 17.23 -13.37 3.45
C PRO A 22 18.07 -13.91 2.30
N ALA A 23 17.42 -14.49 1.29
CA ALA A 23 18.07 -14.84 0.06
C ALA A 23 18.78 -13.60 -0.50
N ALA A 24 19.88 -13.80 -1.22
CA ALA A 24 20.59 -12.70 -1.87
C ALA A 24 19.75 -11.99 -2.95
N ARG A 25 18.61 -12.57 -3.30
CA ARG A 25 17.59 -12.00 -4.22
C ARG A 25 16.20 -12.34 -3.73
N PRO A 26 15.20 -11.49 -3.99
CA PRO A 26 13.80 -11.79 -3.74
C PRO A 26 13.36 -13.07 -4.46
N THR A 27 12.35 -13.72 -3.95
CA THR A 27 11.70 -14.89 -4.56
C THR A 27 10.19 -14.80 -4.42
N ALA A 28 9.44 -15.67 -5.09
CA ALA A 28 8.00 -15.75 -4.95
C ALA A 28 7.52 -16.23 -3.56
N THR A 29 8.42 -16.80 -2.76
CA THR A 29 8.09 -17.40 -1.45
C THR A 29 8.60 -16.61 -0.25
N GLN A 30 9.26 -15.48 -0.48
CA GLN A 30 9.90 -14.69 0.59
C GLN A 30 9.35 -13.27 0.65
N LEU A 31 9.29 -12.74 1.86
CA LEU A 31 8.89 -11.36 2.15
C LEU A 31 10.04 -10.61 2.84
N TYR A 32 10.17 -9.33 2.50
CA TYR A 32 11.10 -8.43 3.18
C TYR A 32 10.37 -7.19 3.68
N ALA A 33 10.33 -7.03 5.01
CA ALA A 33 9.64 -5.93 5.70
C ALA A 33 8.19 -5.70 5.22
N PRO A 34 7.31 -6.74 5.19
CA PRO A 34 5.92 -6.58 4.78
C PRO A 34 5.19 -5.64 5.73
N ARG A 35 4.29 -4.80 5.20
CA ARG A 35 3.56 -3.80 5.99
C ARG A 35 2.05 -3.90 5.88
N GLY A 36 1.50 -3.94 4.68
CA GLY A 36 0.08 -4.04 4.41
C GLY A 36 -0.33 -5.45 4.03
N VAL A 37 -1.52 -5.85 4.47
CA VAL A 37 -2.11 -7.13 4.10
C VAL A 37 -3.60 -6.95 3.88
N TRP A 38 -4.13 -7.62 2.85
CA TRP A 38 -5.55 -7.80 2.59
C TRP A 38 -5.84 -9.28 2.40
N LEU A 39 -6.98 -9.74 2.92
CA LEU A 39 -7.44 -11.10 2.76
C LEU A 39 -8.96 -11.10 2.60
N ASP A 40 -9.42 -11.76 1.56
CA ASP A 40 -10.81 -12.17 1.36
C ASP A 40 -10.89 -13.60 0.81
N ASP A 41 -12.04 -14.02 0.31
CA ASP A 41 -12.23 -15.39 -0.21
C ASP A 41 -11.49 -15.64 -1.53
N GLU A 42 -11.14 -14.59 -2.27
CA GLU A 42 -10.52 -14.68 -3.60
C GLU A 42 -9.01 -14.40 -3.58
N TRP A 43 -8.56 -13.48 -2.69
CA TRP A 43 -7.20 -12.96 -2.72
C TRP A 43 -6.59 -12.80 -1.33
N LEU A 44 -5.34 -13.22 -1.20
CA LEU A 44 -4.41 -12.70 -0.21
C LEU A 44 -3.46 -11.75 -0.92
N VAL A 45 -3.39 -10.50 -0.46
CA VAL A 45 -2.52 -9.46 -1.04
C VAL A 45 -1.59 -8.93 0.05
N VAL A 46 -0.30 -8.87 -0.24
CA VAL A 46 0.73 -8.42 0.72
C VAL A 46 1.58 -7.31 0.11
N CYS A 47 1.69 -6.19 0.82
CA CYS A 47 2.68 -5.17 0.53
C CYS A 47 4.06 -5.65 1.01
N ASP A 48 4.86 -6.22 0.13
CA ASP A 48 6.25 -6.62 0.39
C ASP A 48 7.16 -5.40 0.24
N SER A 49 7.06 -4.51 1.24
CA SER A 49 7.55 -3.13 1.19
C SER A 49 9.04 -3.03 0.95
N GLY A 50 9.83 -3.88 1.60
CA GLY A 50 11.29 -3.86 1.48
C GLY A 50 11.79 -4.26 0.08
N ASN A 51 10.99 -5.03 -0.66
CA ASN A 51 11.26 -5.39 -2.06
C ASN A 51 10.52 -4.50 -3.07
N HIS A 52 9.84 -3.43 -2.60
CA HIS A 52 9.13 -2.47 -3.44
C HIS A 52 8.09 -3.10 -4.37
N ARG A 53 7.32 -4.09 -3.88
CA ARG A 53 6.38 -4.88 -4.68
C ARG A 53 5.13 -5.27 -3.90
N ILE A 54 4.13 -5.73 -4.62
CA ILE A 54 2.94 -6.39 -4.08
C ILE A 54 2.98 -7.85 -4.51
N LEU A 55 2.73 -8.76 -3.58
CA LEU A 55 2.53 -10.17 -3.85
C LEU A 55 1.07 -10.56 -3.66
N LEU A 56 0.53 -11.33 -4.60
CA LEU A 56 -0.83 -11.81 -4.56
C LEU A 56 -0.85 -13.34 -4.63
N TRP A 57 -1.70 -13.94 -3.81
CA TRP A 57 -2.07 -15.36 -3.87
C TRP A 57 -3.57 -15.46 -4.15
N ARG A 58 -3.97 -16.45 -4.95
CA ARG A 58 -5.39 -16.76 -5.18
C ARG A 58 -5.95 -17.53 -3.99
N GLY A 59 -6.76 -16.85 -3.17
CA GLY A 59 -7.26 -17.37 -1.93
C GLY A 59 -6.20 -17.55 -0.84
N ILE A 60 -6.55 -18.31 0.19
CA ILE A 60 -5.62 -18.64 1.28
C ILE A 60 -4.73 -19.81 0.83
N PRO A 61 -3.40 -19.65 0.83
CA PRO A 61 -2.49 -20.75 0.50
C PRO A 61 -2.75 -22.02 1.33
N ASP A 62 -2.67 -23.19 0.73
CA ASP A 62 -2.97 -24.48 1.35
C ASP A 62 -1.76 -25.17 1.98
N HIS A 63 -0.55 -24.65 1.76
CA HIS A 63 0.71 -25.15 2.31
C HIS A 63 1.66 -24.05 2.75
N ASP A 64 2.62 -24.40 3.58
CA ASP A 64 3.67 -23.48 4.03
C ASP A 64 4.61 -23.14 2.88
N HIS A 65 5.14 -21.90 2.88
CA HIS A 65 6.01 -21.37 1.81
C HIS A 65 5.38 -21.35 0.41
N ALA A 66 4.06 -21.34 0.31
CA ALA A 66 3.40 -21.20 -0.97
C ALA A 66 3.95 -20.00 -1.72
N ALA A 67 4.34 -20.21 -2.97
CA ALA A 67 4.74 -19.13 -3.86
C ALA A 67 3.56 -18.22 -4.15
N ALA A 68 3.80 -16.92 -4.24
CA ALA A 68 2.81 -16.00 -4.77
C ALA A 68 2.51 -16.29 -6.24
N ASP A 69 1.25 -16.08 -6.64
CA ASP A 69 0.81 -16.27 -8.02
C ASP A 69 1.17 -15.08 -8.91
N VAL A 70 1.16 -13.87 -8.33
CA VAL A 70 1.33 -12.61 -9.06
C VAL A 70 2.25 -11.67 -8.29
N VAL A 71 3.13 -10.97 -9.02
CA VAL A 71 3.91 -9.84 -8.52
C VAL A 71 3.58 -8.57 -9.28
N LEU A 72 3.33 -7.47 -8.56
CA LEU A 72 3.11 -6.15 -9.12
C LEU A 72 4.20 -5.18 -8.65
N GLY A 73 4.56 -4.24 -9.53
CA GLY A 73 5.59 -3.24 -9.26
C GLY A 73 7.02 -3.72 -9.49
N GLN A 74 7.17 -4.98 -9.90
CA GLN A 74 8.43 -5.56 -10.38
C GLN A 74 8.13 -6.42 -11.61
N LYS A 75 9.13 -6.58 -12.49
CA LYS A 75 8.99 -7.36 -13.71
C LYS A 75 8.86 -8.87 -13.42
N SER A 76 9.58 -9.34 -12.41
CA SER A 76 9.57 -10.73 -11.96
C SER A 76 9.68 -10.82 -10.44
N PHE A 77 9.54 -12.03 -9.90
CA PHE A 77 9.69 -12.30 -8.47
C PHE A 77 11.12 -12.10 -7.95
N GLU A 78 12.12 -12.12 -8.81
CA GLU A 78 13.53 -12.01 -8.50
C GLU A 78 14.05 -10.57 -8.61
N ASP A 79 13.22 -9.66 -9.15
CA ASP A 79 13.55 -8.24 -9.28
C ASP A 79 13.23 -7.47 -7.99
N GLU A 80 13.99 -6.38 -7.77
CA GLU A 80 13.85 -5.50 -6.62
C GLU A 80 14.21 -4.05 -6.96
N GLY A 81 14.01 -3.17 -6.00
CA GLY A 81 14.36 -1.76 -6.10
C GLY A 81 13.17 -0.87 -6.45
N PRO A 82 13.26 0.42 -6.05
CA PRO A 82 12.18 1.37 -6.27
C PRO A 82 11.92 1.61 -7.76
N ALA A 83 10.69 2.00 -8.09
CA ALA A 83 10.25 2.27 -9.45
C ALA A 83 10.60 1.12 -10.42
N ALA A 84 10.30 -0.12 -9.98
CA ALA A 84 10.57 -1.35 -10.73
C ALA A 84 12.04 -1.51 -11.15
N GLY A 85 12.97 -1.27 -10.20
CA GLY A 85 14.40 -1.34 -10.48
C GLY A 85 14.90 -0.24 -11.43
N GLY A 86 14.23 0.91 -11.45
CA GLY A 86 14.57 2.05 -12.30
C GLY A 86 13.84 2.12 -13.64
N ARG A 87 12.82 1.26 -13.89
CA ARG A 87 12.00 1.32 -15.10
C ARG A 87 11.02 2.52 -15.13
N GLY A 88 10.93 3.26 -14.05
CA GLY A 88 10.04 4.42 -13.89
C GLY A 88 8.90 4.17 -12.90
N PRO A 89 8.41 5.25 -12.26
CA PRO A 89 7.35 5.14 -11.27
C PRO A 89 6.01 4.64 -11.86
N GLU A 90 5.75 4.84 -13.14
CA GLU A 90 4.58 4.32 -13.83
C GLU A 90 4.56 2.78 -13.92
N ASN A 91 5.72 2.14 -13.78
CA ASN A 91 5.89 0.70 -13.83
C ASN A 91 6.14 0.06 -12.46
N GLY A 92 6.36 0.86 -11.42
CA GLY A 92 6.79 0.32 -10.14
C GLY A 92 6.35 1.13 -8.93
N LEU A 93 6.65 0.55 -7.76
CA LEU A 93 6.31 1.11 -6.45
C LEU A 93 7.56 1.55 -5.69
N HIS A 94 7.35 2.36 -4.66
CA HIS A 94 8.40 2.72 -3.72
C HIS A 94 7.88 2.62 -2.28
N LEU A 95 8.26 1.55 -1.57
CA LEU A 95 7.82 1.22 -0.21
C LEU A 95 6.29 1.23 -0.07
N PRO A 96 5.56 0.33 -0.74
CA PRO A 96 4.11 0.22 -0.56
C PRO A 96 3.78 -0.17 0.88
N THR A 97 2.75 0.45 1.49
CA THR A 97 2.48 0.31 2.91
C THR A 97 1.08 -0.15 3.26
N GLY A 98 0.09 0.19 2.47
CA GLY A 98 -1.30 -0.16 2.69
C GLY A 98 -1.93 -0.74 1.44
N VAL A 99 -2.90 -1.63 1.64
CA VAL A 99 -3.63 -2.28 0.55
C VAL A 99 -5.08 -2.51 0.94
N VAL A 100 -5.99 -2.35 0.00
CA VAL A 100 -7.39 -2.75 0.12
C VAL A 100 -7.93 -3.21 -1.22
N VAL A 101 -8.73 -4.26 -1.22
CA VAL A 101 -9.55 -4.64 -2.37
C VAL A 101 -10.99 -4.23 -2.09
N HIS A 102 -11.62 -3.57 -3.05
CA HIS A 102 -13.02 -3.17 -2.95
C HIS A 102 -13.72 -3.24 -4.30
N ALA A 103 -14.83 -3.95 -4.35
CA ALA A 103 -15.61 -4.15 -5.57
C ALA A 103 -14.76 -4.64 -6.76
N GLY A 104 -13.84 -5.59 -6.49
CA GLY A 104 -12.93 -6.15 -7.49
C GLY A 104 -11.77 -5.25 -7.92
N ARG A 105 -11.64 -4.04 -7.37
CA ARG A 105 -10.54 -3.09 -7.61
C ARG A 105 -9.49 -3.20 -6.52
N LEU A 106 -8.22 -3.06 -6.90
CA LEU A 106 -7.09 -3.04 -5.97
C LEU A 106 -6.59 -1.61 -5.77
N PHE A 107 -6.43 -1.18 -4.51
CA PHE A 107 -5.87 0.10 -4.09
C PHE A 107 -4.63 -0.14 -3.27
N VAL A 108 -3.53 0.54 -3.59
CA VAL A 108 -2.24 0.41 -2.91
C VAL A 108 -1.67 1.77 -2.54
N ALA A 109 -1.33 1.95 -1.27
CA ALA A 109 -0.58 3.11 -0.82
C ALA A 109 0.89 2.97 -1.23
N ASP A 110 1.28 3.69 -2.27
CA ASP A 110 2.65 3.80 -2.77
C ASP A 110 3.33 4.99 -2.07
N ALA A 111 3.73 4.72 -0.81
CA ALA A 111 3.99 5.77 0.18
C ALA A 111 5.06 6.77 -0.26
N TRP A 112 6.18 6.31 -0.80
CA TRP A 112 7.30 7.17 -1.17
C TRP A 112 7.16 7.82 -2.55
N HIS A 113 6.17 7.41 -3.34
CA HIS A 113 5.73 8.13 -4.52
C HIS A 113 4.50 9.01 -4.24
N HIS A 114 4.09 9.10 -2.97
CA HIS A 114 3.06 10.05 -2.48
C HIS A 114 1.71 9.92 -3.17
N ARG A 115 1.25 8.68 -3.39
CA ARG A 115 0.04 8.38 -4.16
C ARG A 115 -0.64 7.09 -3.70
N ILE A 116 -1.88 6.92 -4.13
CA ILE A 116 -2.58 5.63 -4.11
C ILE A 116 -2.65 5.13 -5.54
N LEU A 117 -2.05 3.99 -5.82
CA LEU A 117 -2.20 3.31 -7.11
C LEU A 117 -3.50 2.52 -7.14
N VAL A 118 -4.13 2.49 -8.29
CA VAL A 118 -5.40 1.78 -8.50
C VAL A 118 -5.33 0.92 -9.74
N TRP A 119 -5.77 -0.32 -9.59
CA TRP A 119 -6.11 -1.24 -10.66
C TRP A 119 -7.63 -1.42 -10.64
N ASP A 120 -8.30 -1.16 -11.76
CA ASP A 120 -9.75 -1.27 -11.89
C ASP A 120 -10.26 -2.72 -11.80
N ARG A 121 -9.35 -3.67 -11.87
CA ARG A 121 -9.53 -5.07 -11.53
C ARG A 121 -8.27 -5.60 -10.87
N VAL A 122 -8.43 -6.44 -9.82
CA VAL A 122 -7.27 -7.14 -9.22
C VAL A 122 -6.52 -7.90 -10.31
N PRO A 123 -5.24 -7.59 -10.56
CA PRO A 123 -4.48 -8.24 -11.63
C PRO A 123 -4.26 -9.74 -11.36
N ASP A 124 -4.38 -10.54 -12.40
CA ASP A 124 -4.07 -11.98 -12.41
C ASP A 124 -2.81 -12.34 -13.20
N VAL A 125 -2.13 -11.31 -13.71
CA VAL A 125 -0.85 -11.40 -14.46
C VAL A 125 0.17 -10.48 -13.80
N SER A 126 1.40 -10.99 -13.63
CA SER A 126 2.53 -10.22 -13.09
C SER A 126 2.90 -9.05 -14.00
N ASP A 127 3.52 -8.02 -13.40
CA ASP A 127 3.98 -6.79 -14.06
C ASP A 127 2.85 -5.97 -14.72
N THR A 128 1.58 -6.24 -14.38
CA THR A 128 0.47 -5.41 -14.83
C THR A 128 0.57 -4.02 -14.22
N PRO A 129 0.69 -2.94 -15.03
CA PRO A 129 0.76 -1.59 -14.51
C PRO A 129 -0.58 -1.16 -13.89
N PRO A 130 -0.59 -0.17 -12.97
CA PRO A 130 -1.82 0.43 -12.49
C PRO A 130 -2.55 1.20 -13.59
N ASP A 131 -3.88 1.28 -13.48
CA ASP A 131 -4.70 2.01 -14.44
C ASP A 131 -4.64 3.52 -14.21
N TRP A 132 -4.61 3.94 -12.93
CA TRP A 132 -4.56 5.35 -12.52
C TRP A 132 -4.09 5.49 -11.06
N CYS A 133 -4.03 6.73 -10.55
CA CYS A 133 -3.67 6.99 -9.16
C CYS A 133 -4.45 8.18 -8.57
N LEU A 134 -4.57 8.20 -7.22
CA LEU A 134 -4.97 9.36 -6.42
C LEU A 134 -3.74 10.07 -5.88
N GLY A 135 -3.81 11.39 -5.73
CA GLY A 135 -2.80 12.18 -5.06
C GLY A 135 -1.67 12.67 -5.97
N GLN A 136 -1.64 12.25 -7.23
CA GLN A 136 -0.69 12.70 -8.25
C GLN A 136 -1.40 13.02 -9.57
N ALA A 137 -0.80 13.88 -10.38
CA ALA A 137 -1.37 14.28 -11.67
C ALA A 137 -1.26 13.20 -12.75
N SER A 138 -0.37 12.22 -12.56
CA SER A 138 -0.15 11.08 -13.46
C SER A 138 0.61 9.97 -12.74
N LEU A 139 0.67 8.78 -13.34
CA LEU A 139 1.46 7.66 -12.84
C LEU A 139 2.97 7.92 -12.84
N ALA A 140 3.47 8.85 -13.65
CA ALA A 140 4.88 9.24 -13.68
C ALA A 140 5.24 10.30 -12.62
N ALA A 141 4.25 11.02 -12.06
CA ALA A 141 4.47 12.06 -11.07
C ALA A 141 4.66 11.47 -9.67
N VAL A 142 5.66 11.98 -8.93
CA VAL A 142 6.03 11.46 -7.60
C VAL A 142 6.33 12.56 -6.58
N GLU A 143 6.04 13.81 -6.91
CA GLU A 143 6.33 14.94 -6.02
C GLU A 143 5.35 14.99 -4.85
N ARG A 144 5.89 15.14 -3.62
CA ARG A 144 5.04 15.33 -2.44
C ARG A 144 4.03 16.46 -2.70
N ASN A 145 2.78 16.24 -2.34
CA ASN A 145 1.73 17.22 -2.51
C ASN A 145 1.66 17.78 -3.94
N ARG A 146 1.90 16.92 -4.94
CA ARG A 146 1.90 17.28 -6.38
C ARG A 146 2.87 18.42 -6.74
N GLY A 147 3.93 18.65 -5.92
CA GLY A 147 4.87 19.76 -6.11
C GLY A 147 4.30 21.16 -5.84
N ARG A 148 3.08 21.29 -5.30
CA ARG A 148 2.40 22.59 -5.18
C ARG A 148 1.91 22.96 -3.78
N GLY A 149 1.88 22.04 -2.86
CA GLY A 149 1.40 22.24 -1.49
C GLY A 149 0.23 21.35 -1.11
N VAL A 150 -0.15 21.44 0.15
CA VAL A 150 -1.21 20.63 0.75
C VAL A 150 -2.58 21.06 0.22
N SER A 151 -3.39 20.10 -0.23
CA SER A 151 -4.73 20.33 -0.79
C SER A 151 -5.58 19.06 -0.67
N ALA A 152 -6.87 19.15 -0.98
CA ALA A 152 -7.79 18.01 -0.93
C ALA A 152 -7.44 16.87 -1.89
N ASP A 153 -6.66 17.13 -2.94
CA ASP A 153 -6.27 16.17 -3.98
C ASP A 153 -4.78 15.81 -3.93
N SER A 154 -4.07 16.18 -2.86
CA SER A 154 -2.64 15.94 -2.71
C SER A 154 -2.34 15.00 -1.54
N LEU A 155 -1.26 14.22 -1.65
CA LEU A 155 -0.79 13.28 -0.63
C LEU A 155 0.69 13.45 -0.33
N TYR A 156 1.06 13.11 0.91
CA TYR A 156 2.44 12.99 1.35
C TYR A 156 2.59 11.80 2.29
N TRP A 157 3.32 10.76 1.87
CA TRP A 157 3.48 9.51 2.60
C TRP A 157 2.14 8.90 3.05
N PRO A 158 1.24 8.54 2.14
CA PRO A 158 0.05 7.79 2.52
C PRO A 158 0.46 6.39 3.02
N TYR A 159 -0.01 6.00 4.19
CA TYR A 159 0.37 4.72 4.81
C TYR A 159 -0.77 3.72 4.87
N GLY A 160 -1.91 4.12 5.42
CA GLY A 160 -3.04 3.24 5.64
C GLY A 160 -4.19 3.52 4.68
N LEU A 161 -4.87 2.45 4.26
CA LEU A 161 -6.08 2.49 3.45
C LEU A 161 -7.18 1.69 4.13
N ALA A 162 -8.42 2.18 4.06
CA ALA A 162 -9.59 1.41 4.43
C ALA A 162 -10.81 1.86 3.63
N VAL A 163 -11.70 0.93 3.31
CA VAL A 163 -13.05 1.25 2.85
C VAL A 163 -14.02 0.92 3.99
N ILE A 164 -14.64 1.95 4.55
CA ILE A 164 -15.56 1.85 5.68
C ILE A 164 -16.90 2.46 5.28
N ALA A 165 -17.98 1.70 5.36
CA ALA A 165 -19.31 2.14 4.95
C ALA A 165 -19.35 2.76 3.53
N GLY A 166 -18.63 2.16 2.58
CA GLY A 166 -18.57 2.60 1.19
C GLY A 166 -17.75 3.87 0.95
N ARG A 167 -16.97 4.33 1.93
CA ARG A 167 -16.11 5.51 1.85
C ARG A 167 -14.64 5.11 1.88
N LEU A 168 -13.84 5.67 0.99
CA LEU A 168 -12.39 5.49 1.05
C LEU A 168 -11.79 6.41 2.12
N HIS A 169 -10.96 5.84 2.99
CA HIS A 169 -10.17 6.53 4.01
C HIS A 169 -8.69 6.34 3.72
N VAL A 170 -7.93 7.41 3.72
CA VAL A 170 -6.47 7.39 3.48
C VAL A 170 -5.78 8.11 4.63
N ALA A 171 -4.90 7.40 5.34
CA ALA A 171 -3.99 8.01 6.30
C ALA A 171 -2.87 8.73 5.53
N ASP A 172 -3.03 10.03 5.34
CA ASP A 172 -2.07 10.94 4.69
C ASP A 172 -1.04 11.41 5.73
N THR A 173 -0.17 10.46 6.11
CA THR A 173 0.68 10.52 7.30
C THR A 173 1.64 11.69 7.27
N GLY A 174 2.25 11.99 6.13
CA GLY A 174 3.19 13.10 5.99
C GLY A 174 2.53 14.48 6.16
N ASN A 175 1.23 14.57 5.89
CA ASN A 175 0.41 15.76 6.12
C ASN A 175 -0.37 15.70 7.44
N ARG A 176 -0.16 14.68 8.29
CA ARG A 176 -0.75 14.54 9.63
C ARG A 176 -2.27 14.61 9.64
N ARG A 177 -2.91 13.93 8.67
CA ARG A 177 -4.36 13.94 8.48
C ARG A 177 -4.88 12.62 7.94
N VAL A 178 -6.18 12.43 8.03
CA VAL A 178 -6.90 11.40 7.28
C VAL A 178 -7.79 12.09 6.26
N LEU A 179 -7.66 11.72 5.01
CA LEU A 179 -8.56 12.13 3.94
C LEU A 179 -9.64 11.08 3.71
N ILE A 180 -10.87 11.54 3.49
CA ILE A 180 -12.03 10.68 3.27
C ILE A 180 -12.78 11.15 2.02
N TRP A 181 -13.06 10.20 1.14
CA TRP A 181 -13.98 10.37 0.01
C TRP A 181 -15.35 9.80 0.38
N ASN A 182 -16.45 10.49 0.08
CA ASN A 182 -17.81 10.05 0.36
C ASN A 182 -18.26 8.81 -0.42
N GLY A 183 -17.46 8.38 -1.36
CA GLY A 183 -17.53 7.10 -2.06
C GLY A 183 -16.12 6.56 -2.29
N VAL A 184 -16.00 5.43 -2.98
CA VAL A 184 -14.71 4.96 -3.48
C VAL A 184 -14.51 5.54 -4.88
N PRO A 185 -13.54 6.44 -5.10
CA PRO A 185 -13.36 7.14 -6.36
C PRO A 185 -13.14 6.17 -7.54
N ASP A 186 -13.57 6.56 -8.73
CA ASP A 186 -13.35 5.89 -10.01
C ASP A 186 -12.30 6.60 -10.88
N ARG A 187 -11.72 7.69 -10.37
CA ARG A 187 -10.67 8.51 -10.99
C ARG A 187 -10.01 9.38 -9.95
N ASP A 188 -8.94 10.06 -10.33
CA ASP A 188 -8.33 11.07 -9.45
C ASP A 188 -9.34 12.19 -9.12
N ALA A 189 -9.57 12.38 -7.84
CA ALA A 189 -10.56 13.33 -7.32
C ALA A 189 -10.12 13.88 -5.95
N PRO A 190 -10.49 15.12 -5.62
CA PRO A 190 -10.26 15.64 -4.28
C PRO A 190 -11.06 14.87 -3.22
N ALA A 191 -10.51 14.79 -2.01
CA ALA A 191 -11.22 14.27 -0.85
C ALA A 191 -12.33 15.23 -0.41
N ASP A 192 -13.38 14.68 0.20
CA ASP A 192 -14.54 15.45 0.69
C ASP A 192 -14.39 15.89 2.15
N ILE A 193 -13.66 15.09 2.96
CA ILE A 193 -13.56 15.29 4.41
C ILE A 193 -12.10 15.15 4.82
N VAL A 194 -11.67 15.98 5.76
CA VAL A 194 -10.38 15.88 6.44
C VAL A 194 -10.58 15.68 7.94
N LEU A 195 -9.81 14.77 8.52
CA LEU A 195 -9.68 14.59 9.96
C LEU A 195 -8.24 14.88 10.39
N GLY A 196 -8.07 15.48 11.58
CA GLY A 196 -6.77 15.78 12.14
C GLY A 196 -6.24 17.18 11.79
N GLN A 197 -6.85 17.86 10.81
CA GLN A 197 -6.50 19.24 10.43
C GLN A 197 -7.76 20.12 10.37
N PRO A 198 -7.63 21.46 10.53
CA PRO A 198 -8.78 22.36 10.48
C PRO A 198 -9.38 22.48 9.08
N ASP A 199 -8.60 22.26 8.03
CA ASP A 199 -9.00 22.34 6.63
C ASP A 199 -8.12 21.48 5.73
N MET A 200 -8.42 21.48 4.43
CA MET A 200 -7.74 20.66 3.42
C MET A 200 -6.34 21.18 3.03
N ALA A 201 -5.98 22.39 3.42
CA ALA A 201 -4.71 23.01 3.08
C ALA A 201 -3.70 23.00 4.24
N SER A 202 -4.14 22.56 5.42
CA SER A 202 -3.32 22.52 6.63
C SER A 202 -2.61 21.18 6.81
N ALA A 203 -1.40 21.20 7.39
CA ALA A 203 -0.60 20.04 7.74
C ALA A 203 0.25 20.26 9.00
N ASP A 204 -0.24 21.06 9.95
CA ASP A 204 0.49 21.43 11.16
C ASP A 204 0.59 20.26 12.14
N GLU A 205 1.72 20.20 12.85
CA GLU A 205 1.88 19.24 13.95
C GLU A 205 0.89 19.56 15.06
N ASN A 206 0.18 18.52 15.53
CA ASN A 206 -0.83 18.68 16.59
C ASN A 206 -1.80 19.86 16.35
N ARG A 207 -2.12 20.15 15.09
CA ARG A 207 -2.95 21.30 14.67
C ARG A 207 -2.40 22.65 15.11
N GLY A 208 -1.07 22.80 15.17
CA GLY A 208 -0.40 24.00 15.65
C GLY A 208 -0.32 24.12 17.18
N GLU A 209 -0.89 23.19 17.94
CA GLU A 209 -0.79 23.16 19.41
C GLU A 209 0.48 22.40 19.83
N ILE A 210 1.62 23.08 19.85
CA ILE A 210 2.86 22.52 20.37
C ILE A 210 2.84 22.54 21.91
N GLY A 211 3.03 21.39 22.54
CA GLY A 211 3.61 21.32 23.89
C GLY A 211 2.65 21.14 25.05
N ARG A 212 1.40 20.72 24.89
CA ARG A 212 0.54 20.35 26.03
C ARG A 212 0.53 18.86 26.40
N ALA A 213 1.29 18.03 25.72
CA ALA A 213 1.18 16.59 25.90
C ALA A 213 2.19 15.92 26.82
N HIS A 214 3.13 16.62 27.41
CA HIS A 214 4.13 16.01 28.29
C HIS A 214 4.48 16.90 29.49
N VAL A 215 3.56 16.97 30.44
CA VAL A 215 3.87 17.29 31.83
C VAL A 215 3.25 16.22 32.70
#